data_4aa3c96ea4a369362381966f5b0d4150
#
_entry.id   4aa3c96ea4a369362381966f5b0d4150
#
_cell.length_a   1.000
_cell.length_b   1.000
_cell.length_c   1.000
_cell.angle_alpha   90.00
_cell.angle_beta   90.00
_cell.angle_gamma   90.00
#
_symmetry.space_group_name_H-M   'P 1'
#
loop_
_entity.id
_entity.type
_entity.pdbx_description
1 polymer ?
#
loop_
_entity_poly.entity_id
_entity_poly.type
_entity_poly.pdbx_seq_one_letter_code
_entity_poly.pdbx_strand_id
1 'polypeptide(L)'
;GDDVTFLTWGCDDQGILEQNIIIHDLDWDWIAGWINLQLIYNLQTDGDRNQKSLATAMEHFAIEQTRIAHDALGDAYNTALVCTHLNMEKGLADYHDAAQKLTARLPKEHHGENNGPDPIEHVASESYPTKSELFGDAAFVTPCCPLCSGEVQYSKWVNQGDQRYMTLGECPTDGKLLVRLKFRKADDCTWSATRLTYQATDSMESYYKAKAAQPR
;
A
#
# COMPACT_ATOMS: atom_id res chain seq x y z
N GLY A 1 29.93 -2.93 5.45
CA GLY A 1 29.13 -3.88 4.70
C GLY A 1 28.01 -3.13 4.00
N ASP A 2 28.04 -3.31 2.71
CA ASP A 2 27.32 -2.41 1.80
C ASP A 2 25.89 -2.91 1.47
N ASP A 3 25.46 -4.05 2.06
CA ASP A 3 24.14 -4.63 1.82
C ASP A 3 23.45 -4.98 3.14
N VAL A 4 22.70 -4.04 3.68
CA VAL A 4 21.92 -4.23 4.91
C VAL A 4 20.45 -4.51 4.55
N THR A 5 19.94 -5.64 5.00
CA THR A 5 18.51 -5.95 4.95
C THR A 5 17.90 -5.78 6.34
N PHE A 6 16.91 -4.93 6.45
CA PHE A 6 16.15 -4.74 7.68
C PHE A 6 15.06 -5.80 7.83
N LEU A 7 14.93 -6.31 9.05
CA LEU A 7 13.82 -7.17 9.46
C LEU A 7 13.02 -6.43 10.53
N THR A 8 11.75 -6.15 10.25
CA THR A 8 10.87 -5.44 11.19
C THR A 8 9.61 -6.22 11.48
N TRP A 9 8.98 -5.94 12.60
CA TRP A 9 7.66 -6.49 12.92
C TRP A 9 6.56 -5.58 12.37
N GLY A 10 6.12 -5.85 11.15
CA GLY A 10 5.21 -4.99 10.40
C GLY A 10 5.94 -4.09 9.40
N CYS A 11 5.19 -3.17 8.78
CA CYS A 11 5.67 -2.32 7.67
C CYS A 11 5.77 -0.83 8.00
N ASP A 12 5.47 -0.40 9.22
CA ASP A 12 5.36 1.03 9.52
C ASP A 12 6.72 1.72 9.66
N ASP A 13 7.71 1.00 10.20
CA ASP A 13 9.08 1.54 10.42
C ASP A 13 9.76 1.96 9.12
N GLN A 14 9.56 1.22 8.03
CA GLN A 14 10.10 1.56 6.72
C GLN A 14 9.65 2.97 6.29
N GLY A 15 8.33 3.24 6.33
CA GLY A 15 7.80 4.52 5.91
C GLY A 15 8.28 5.69 6.79
N ILE A 16 8.52 5.45 8.08
CA ILE A 16 9.07 6.45 8.99
C ILE A 16 10.53 6.74 8.65
N LEU A 17 11.34 5.70 8.39
CA LEU A 17 12.74 5.88 8.00
C LEU A 17 12.84 6.61 6.66
N GLU A 18 12.06 6.22 5.64
CA GLU A 18 12.00 6.89 4.34
C GLU A 18 11.73 8.40 4.47
N GLN A 19 10.73 8.77 5.29
CA GLN A 19 10.42 10.17 5.53
C GLN A 19 11.59 10.92 6.18
N ASN A 20 12.26 10.31 7.14
CA ASN A 20 13.40 10.95 7.81
C ASN A 20 14.61 11.12 6.87
N ILE A 21 14.90 10.12 6.04
CA ILE A 21 15.95 10.18 5.03
C ILE A 21 15.71 11.35 4.07
N ILE A 22 14.47 11.48 3.56
CA ILE A 22 14.10 12.60 2.66
C ILE A 22 14.21 13.96 3.37
N ILE A 23 13.70 14.08 4.61
CA ILE A 23 13.72 15.33 5.37
C ILE A 23 15.14 15.80 5.67
N HIS A 24 16.05 14.85 5.90
CA HIS A 24 17.44 15.15 6.30
C HIS A 24 18.44 15.03 5.16
N ASP A 25 17.96 14.82 3.92
CA ASP A 25 18.79 14.67 2.71
C ASP A 25 19.93 13.65 2.92
N LEU A 26 19.55 12.47 3.44
CA LEU A 26 20.49 11.39 3.73
C LEU A 26 20.54 10.40 2.57
N ASP A 27 21.70 9.72 2.44
CA ASP A 27 21.90 8.68 1.46
C ASP A 27 21.10 7.42 1.81
N TRP A 28 20.53 6.78 0.79
CA TRP A 28 19.67 5.62 0.88
C TRP A 28 20.34 4.33 0.39
N ASP A 29 21.44 4.43 -0.36
CA ASP A 29 22.05 3.35 -1.15
C ASP A 29 22.57 2.15 -0.30
N TRP A 30 22.69 2.34 1.01
CA TRP A 30 23.15 1.30 1.93
C TRP A 30 22.05 0.32 2.39
N ILE A 31 20.76 0.58 2.05
CA ILE A 31 19.64 -0.29 2.39
C ILE A 31 19.36 -1.23 1.22
N ALA A 32 19.82 -2.48 1.31
CA ALA A 32 19.63 -3.47 0.27
C ALA A 32 18.21 -4.07 0.25
N GLY A 33 17.51 -4.05 1.37
CA GLY A 33 16.16 -4.59 1.43
C GLY A 33 15.46 -4.39 2.77
N TRP A 34 14.14 -4.60 2.72
CA TRP A 34 13.27 -4.55 3.90
C TRP A 34 12.33 -5.76 3.91
N ILE A 35 12.28 -6.47 5.02
CA ILE A 35 11.49 -7.68 5.20
C ILE A 35 10.55 -7.52 6.41
N ASN A 36 9.27 -7.73 6.18
CA ASN A 36 8.28 -7.83 7.24
C ASN A 36 8.30 -9.24 7.86
N LEU A 37 8.94 -9.37 9.03
CA LEU A 37 9.07 -10.65 9.73
C LEU A 37 7.72 -11.24 10.18
N GLN A 38 6.73 -10.37 10.44
CA GLN A 38 5.37 -10.78 10.78
C GLN A 38 4.74 -11.63 9.66
N LEU A 39 5.01 -11.32 8.38
CA LEU A 39 4.54 -12.14 7.26
C LEU A 39 5.17 -13.53 7.29
N ILE A 40 6.48 -13.62 7.50
CA ILE A 40 7.20 -14.92 7.61
C ILE A 40 6.64 -15.74 8.78
N TYR A 41 6.42 -15.09 9.93
CA TYR A 41 5.80 -15.73 11.08
C TYR A 41 4.42 -16.30 10.74
N ASN A 42 3.54 -15.52 10.14
CA ASN A 42 2.18 -15.97 9.78
C ASN A 42 2.20 -17.14 8.80
N LEU A 43 3.12 -17.14 7.83
CA LEU A 43 3.25 -18.24 6.87
C LEU A 43 3.71 -19.55 7.49
N GLN A 44 4.53 -19.48 8.54
CA GLN A 44 5.10 -20.66 9.19
C GLN A 44 4.28 -21.15 10.39
N THR A 45 3.27 -20.40 10.81
CA THR A 45 2.39 -20.77 11.93
C THR A 45 0.97 -21.08 11.44
N ASP A 46 0.06 -20.14 11.54
CA ASP A 46 -1.37 -20.38 11.31
C ASP A 46 -1.79 -20.27 9.84
N GLY A 47 -0.93 -19.72 8.98
CA GLY A 47 -1.30 -19.33 7.62
C GLY A 47 -2.40 -18.26 7.57
N ASP A 48 -2.74 -17.68 8.72
CA ASP A 48 -3.77 -16.67 8.87
C ASP A 48 -3.28 -15.33 8.31
N ARG A 49 -4.21 -14.59 7.72
CA ARG A 49 -3.96 -13.26 7.14
C ARG A 49 -4.05 -12.12 8.17
N ASN A 50 -4.42 -12.44 9.39
CA ASN A 50 -4.55 -11.45 10.44
C ASN A 50 -3.16 -11.07 10.98
N GLN A 51 -2.90 -9.77 11.06
CA GLN A 51 -1.70 -9.27 11.69
C GLN A 51 -1.67 -9.68 13.16
N LYS A 52 -0.61 -10.38 13.57
CA LYS A 52 -0.39 -10.78 14.96
C LYS A 52 0.55 -9.77 15.63
N SER A 53 0.30 -9.42 16.87
CA SER A 53 1.23 -8.58 17.62
C SER A 53 2.54 -9.31 17.91
N LEU A 54 3.64 -8.56 18.13
CA LEU A 54 4.91 -9.14 18.54
C LEU A 54 4.76 -9.93 19.86
N ALA A 55 3.96 -9.42 20.79
CA ALA A 55 3.65 -10.12 22.03
C ALA A 55 2.97 -11.49 21.79
N THR A 56 2.04 -11.57 20.84
CA THR A 56 1.40 -12.84 20.47
C THR A 56 2.40 -13.84 19.89
N ALA A 57 3.35 -13.37 19.08
CA ALA A 57 4.39 -14.25 18.53
C ALA A 57 5.37 -14.74 19.61
N MET A 58 5.74 -13.88 20.53
CA MET A 58 6.57 -14.26 21.69
C MET A 58 5.86 -15.31 22.56
N GLU A 59 4.57 -15.11 22.86
CA GLU A 59 3.76 -16.07 23.60
C GLU A 59 3.69 -17.43 22.87
N HIS A 60 3.47 -17.43 21.56
CA HIS A 60 3.43 -18.64 20.75
C HIS A 60 4.71 -19.47 20.86
N PHE A 61 5.88 -18.82 20.88
CA PHE A 61 7.17 -19.50 21.01
C PHE A 61 7.65 -19.66 22.45
N ALA A 62 6.82 -19.32 23.45
CA ALA A 62 7.18 -19.31 24.86
C ALA A 62 8.44 -18.48 25.17
N ILE A 63 8.61 -17.36 24.47
CA ILE A 63 9.72 -16.42 24.67
C ILE A 63 9.34 -15.50 25.85
N GLU A 64 10.18 -15.51 26.89
CA GLU A 64 9.99 -14.63 28.04
C GLU A 64 10.26 -13.17 27.68
N GLN A 65 9.33 -12.28 28.00
CA GLN A 65 9.50 -10.85 27.79
C GLN A 65 10.46 -10.28 28.85
N THR A 66 11.72 -10.14 28.51
CA THR A 66 12.75 -9.61 29.41
C THR A 66 12.97 -8.11 29.29
N ARG A 67 12.35 -7.46 28.30
CA ARG A 67 12.47 -6.03 28.01
C ARG A 67 11.10 -5.35 27.95
N ILE A 68 11.08 -4.06 28.23
CA ILE A 68 9.85 -3.25 28.20
C ILE A 68 9.30 -3.21 26.76
N ALA A 69 8.01 -3.49 26.61
CA ALA A 69 7.31 -3.33 25.33
C ALA A 69 7.18 -1.83 24.98
N HIS A 70 7.11 -1.52 23.70
CA HIS A 70 7.04 -0.15 23.15
C HIS A 70 8.29 0.71 23.41
N ASP A 71 9.41 0.06 23.73
CA ASP A 71 10.75 0.65 23.66
C ASP A 71 11.43 0.13 22.39
N ALA A 72 11.99 1.02 21.57
CA ALA A 72 12.55 0.67 20.25
C ALA A 72 13.61 -0.44 20.33
N LEU A 73 14.50 -0.38 21.34
CA LEU A 73 15.50 -1.41 21.56
C LEU A 73 14.87 -2.71 22.07
N GLY A 74 13.86 -2.62 22.93
CA GLY A 74 13.11 -3.77 23.44
C GLY A 74 12.38 -4.50 22.32
N ASP A 75 11.69 -3.77 21.47
CA ASP A 75 10.93 -4.34 20.33
C ASP A 75 11.88 -4.93 19.28
N ALA A 76 13.00 -4.28 18.97
CA ALA A 76 14.03 -4.83 18.08
C ALA A 76 14.63 -6.13 18.65
N TYR A 77 14.93 -6.17 19.94
CA TYR A 77 15.46 -7.36 20.60
C TYR A 77 14.44 -8.51 20.59
N ASN A 78 13.19 -8.24 20.93
CA ASN A 78 12.11 -9.24 20.91
C ASN A 78 11.83 -9.75 19.48
N THR A 79 11.88 -8.88 18.49
CA THR A 79 11.79 -9.26 17.07
C THR A 79 12.92 -10.20 16.66
N ALA A 80 14.16 -9.91 17.08
CA ALA A 80 15.31 -10.78 16.85
C ALA A 80 15.15 -12.15 17.54
N LEU A 81 14.60 -12.22 18.76
CA LEU A 81 14.31 -13.48 19.42
C LEU A 81 13.27 -14.31 18.63
N VAL A 82 12.17 -13.70 18.20
CA VAL A 82 11.17 -14.39 17.35
C VAL A 82 11.82 -14.89 16.06
N CYS A 83 12.69 -14.10 15.43
CA CYS A 83 13.42 -14.49 14.23
C CYS A 83 14.22 -15.80 14.42
N THR A 84 14.79 -16.04 15.60
CA THR A 84 15.56 -17.27 15.88
C THR A 84 14.70 -18.54 15.93
N HIS A 85 13.39 -18.41 16.09
CA HIS A 85 12.42 -19.53 16.09
C HIS A 85 11.83 -19.81 14.71
N LEU A 86 12.13 -19.00 13.70
CA LEU A 86 11.62 -19.13 12.34
C LEU A 86 12.67 -19.77 11.42
N ASN A 87 12.20 -20.52 10.43
CA ASN A 87 13.08 -20.98 9.34
C ASN A 87 13.26 -19.80 8.35
N MET A 88 14.31 -19.02 8.57
CA MET A 88 14.56 -17.81 7.77
C MET A 88 14.92 -18.12 6.32
N GLU A 89 15.65 -19.20 6.04
CA GLU A 89 15.99 -19.60 4.67
C GLU A 89 14.71 -19.83 3.83
N LYS A 90 13.80 -20.64 4.35
CA LYS A 90 12.51 -20.89 3.72
C LYS A 90 11.65 -19.63 3.68
N GLY A 91 11.61 -18.87 4.80
CA GLY A 91 10.82 -17.66 4.91
C GLY A 91 11.21 -16.61 3.87
N LEU A 92 12.49 -16.40 3.64
CA LEU A 92 13.01 -15.47 2.63
C LEU A 92 12.75 -15.96 1.20
N ALA A 93 12.92 -17.26 0.94
CA ALA A 93 12.64 -17.84 -0.37
C ALA A 93 11.16 -17.69 -0.78
N ASP A 94 10.24 -17.88 0.17
CA ASP A 94 8.82 -17.84 -0.07
C ASP A 94 8.23 -16.39 0.05
N TYR A 95 9.03 -15.42 0.53
CA TYR A 95 8.53 -14.09 0.94
C TYR A 95 7.81 -13.34 -0.17
N HIS A 96 8.43 -13.20 -1.33
CA HIS A 96 7.86 -12.44 -2.45
C HIS A 96 6.62 -13.10 -3.03
N ASP A 97 6.65 -14.42 -3.19
CA ASP A 97 5.49 -15.18 -3.68
C ASP A 97 4.31 -15.10 -2.73
N ALA A 98 4.57 -15.15 -1.42
CA ALA A 98 3.55 -15.04 -0.40
C ALA A 98 2.95 -13.63 -0.35
N ALA A 99 3.78 -12.60 -0.41
CA ALA A 99 3.33 -11.21 -0.43
C ALA A 99 2.46 -10.92 -1.67
N GLN A 100 2.87 -11.42 -2.84
CA GLN A 100 2.09 -11.30 -4.07
C GLN A 100 0.75 -12.05 -3.98
N LYS A 101 0.73 -13.27 -3.45
CA LYS A 101 -0.53 -14.04 -3.27
C LYS A 101 -1.48 -13.39 -2.26
N LEU A 102 -0.95 -12.71 -1.25
CA LEU A 102 -1.75 -11.96 -0.29
C LEU A 102 -2.34 -10.69 -0.90
N THR A 103 -1.63 -10.06 -1.84
CA THR A 103 -2.10 -8.88 -2.56
C THR A 103 -3.01 -9.22 -3.74
N ALA A 104 -2.82 -10.38 -4.37
CA ALA A 104 -3.69 -10.90 -5.44
C ALA A 104 -5.05 -11.34 -4.85
N ARG A 105 -5.75 -10.44 -4.17
CA ARG A 105 -7.18 -10.60 -3.98
C ARG A 105 -7.82 -10.53 -5.36
N LEU A 106 -8.42 -11.64 -5.78
CA LEU A 106 -9.47 -11.61 -6.80
C LEU A 106 -10.36 -10.40 -6.54
N PRO A 107 -10.74 -9.64 -7.57
CA PRO A 107 -11.76 -8.61 -7.41
C PRO A 107 -12.89 -9.27 -6.64
N LYS A 108 -13.23 -8.76 -5.47
CA LYS A 108 -14.50 -9.12 -4.86
C LYS A 108 -15.52 -8.70 -5.90
N GLU A 109 -16.21 -9.66 -6.47
CA GLU A 109 -17.46 -9.36 -7.14
C GLU A 109 -18.26 -8.55 -6.12
N HIS A 110 -18.40 -7.28 -6.38
CA HIS A 110 -19.20 -6.38 -5.56
C HIS A 110 -20.66 -6.70 -5.85
N HIS A 111 -21.16 -7.80 -5.27
CA HIS A 111 -22.58 -7.99 -5.03
C HIS A 111 -23.00 -7.11 -3.85
N GLY A 112 -23.00 -5.81 -4.07
CA GLY A 112 -23.59 -4.83 -3.20
C GLY A 112 -24.29 -3.85 -4.12
N GLU A 113 -25.56 -3.60 -3.88
CA GLU A 113 -26.38 -2.60 -4.56
C GLU A 113 -25.70 -1.23 -4.50
N ASN A 114 -24.70 -1.02 -5.38
CA ASN A 114 -24.18 0.29 -5.65
C ASN A 114 -25.12 0.96 -6.66
N ASN A 115 -26.01 1.81 -6.18
CA ASN A 115 -26.88 2.66 -6.99
C ASN A 115 -26.09 3.74 -7.77
N GLY A 116 -24.84 3.50 -8.12
CA GLY A 116 -24.00 4.38 -8.93
C GLY A 116 -23.71 3.77 -10.30
N PRO A 117 -23.35 4.60 -11.31
CA PRO A 117 -22.97 4.10 -12.62
C PRO A 117 -21.75 3.19 -12.54
N ASP A 118 -21.70 2.19 -13.40
CA ASP A 118 -20.55 1.31 -13.53
C ASP A 118 -19.32 2.09 -14.05
N PRO A 119 -18.10 1.73 -13.60
CA PRO A 119 -16.89 2.33 -14.15
C PRO A 119 -16.71 1.92 -15.61
N ILE A 120 -16.34 2.87 -16.46
CA ILE A 120 -15.98 2.62 -17.86
C ILE A 120 -14.60 1.98 -18.00
N GLU A 121 -13.78 2.05 -16.94
CA GLU A 121 -12.47 1.41 -16.89
C GLU A 121 -12.11 1.02 -15.46
N HIS A 122 -11.49 -0.15 -15.31
CA HIS A 122 -10.99 -0.69 -14.06
C HIS A 122 -9.59 -1.27 -14.26
N VAL A 123 -8.57 -0.65 -13.67
CA VAL A 123 -7.17 -1.05 -13.83
C VAL A 123 -6.54 -1.21 -12.46
N ALA A 124 -5.78 -2.29 -12.28
CA ALA A 124 -4.88 -2.47 -11.14
C ALA A 124 -3.45 -2.10 -11.55
N SER A 125 -2.74 -1.42 -10.65
CA SER A 125 -1.31 -1.14 -10.86
C SER A 125 -0.47 -2.38 -10.59
N GLU A 126 0.77 -2.35 -11.07
CA GLU A 126 1.84 -3.17 -10.55
C GLU A 126 2.19 -2.75 -9.11
N SER A 127 3.10 -3.50 -8.47
CA SER A 127 3.62 -3.17 -7.15
C SER A 127 4.77 -2.17 -7.25
N TYR A 128 4.77 -1.19 -6.36
CA TYR A 128 5.79 -0.13 -6.27
C TYR A 128 6.44 -0.16 -4.89
N PRO A 129 7.74 0.18 -4.78
CA PRO A 129 8.42 0.26 -3.48
C PRO A 129 7.76 1.28 -2.56
N THR A 130 7.35 2.42 -3.09
CA THR A 130 6.76 3.50 -2.30
C THR A 130 5.42 3.99 -2.88
N LYS A 131 4.57 4.52 -2.02
CA LYS A 131 3.33 5.18 -2.44
C LYS A 131 3.59 6.41 -3.30
N SER A 132 4.70 7.11 -3.06
CA SER A 132 5.09 8.31 -3.81
C SER A 132 5.43 7.97 -5.25
N GLU A 133 6.19 6.91 -5.49
CA GLU A 133 6.49 6.42 -6.84
C GLU A 133 5.23 6.03 -7.60
N LEU A 134 4.35 5.25 -6.95
CA LEU A 134 3.08 4.87 -7.55
C LEU A 134 2.21 6.11 -7.87
N PHE A 135 2.16 7.10 -6.99
CA PHE A 135 1.41 8.34 -7.23
C PHE A 135 2.09 9.23 -8.29
N GLY A 136 3.38 9.07 -8.51
CA GLY A 136 4.18 9.74 -9.54
C GLY A 136 4.07 9.10 -10.93
N ASP A 137 3.55 7.88 -11.04
CA ASP A 137 3.34 7.23 -12.34
C ASP A 137 2.17 7.87 -13.10
N ALA A 138 2.49 8.83 -13.96
CA ALA A 138 1.50 9.58 -14.73
C ALA A 138 0.67 8.66 -15.65
N ALA A 139 1.24 7.60 -16.20
CA ALA A 139 0.52 6.67 -17.07
C ALA A 139 -0.60 5.94 -16.32
N PHE A 140 -0.38 5.68 -15.04
CA PHE A 140 -1.39 5.06 -14.19
C PHE A 140 -2.33 6.08 -13.55
N VAL A 141 -1.78 7.19 -13.03
CA VAL A 141 -2.53 8.16 -12.20
C VAL A 141 -3.34 9.15 -13.03
N THR A 142 -2.81 9.59 -14.18
CA THR A 142 -3.45 10.54 -15.10
C THR A 142 -3.48 9.99 -16.53
N PRO A 143 -4.23 8.90 -16.78
CA PRO A 143 -4.23 8.23 -18.06
C PRO A 143 -4.89 9.07 -19.17
N CYS A 144 -4.65 8.69 -20.41
CA CYS A 144 -5.46 9.14 -21.52
C CYS A 144 -6.93 8.71 -21.37
N CYS A 145 -7.82 9.32 -22.10
CA CYS A 145 -9.23 8.96 -22.11
C CYS A 145 -9.42 7.48 -22.52
N PRO A 146 -10.11 6.65 -21.75
CA PRO A 146 -10.30 5.24 -22.07
C PRO A 146 -11.24 5.02 -23.28
N LEU A 147 -12.01 6.05 -23.69
CA LEU A 147 -12.95 5.96 -24.81
C LEU A 147 -12.31 6.34 -26.14
N CYS A 148 -11.53 7.43 -26.18
CA CYS A 148 -10.93 7.93 -27.43
C CYS A 148 -9.39 7.91 -27.43
N SER A 149 -8.75 7.51 -26.34
CA SER A 149 -7.29 7.55 -26.14
C SER A 149 -6.67 8.97 -26.25
N GLY A 150 -7.51 10.01 -26.25
CA GLY A 150 -7.08 11.40 -26.27
C GLY A 150 -6.55 11.89 -24.93
N GLU A 151 -5.83 13.00 -24.96
CA GLU A 151 -5.32 13.66 -23.75
C GLU A 151 -6.46 14.18 -22.88
N VAL A 152 -6.31 14.02 -21.56
CA VAL A 152 -7.28 14.48 -20.56
C VAL A 152 -6.64 15.53 -19.68
N GLN A 153 -7.32 16.66 -19.48
CA GLN A 153 -6.89 17.68 -18.52
C GLN A 153 -7.42 17.35 -17.13
N TYR A 154 -6.52 17.03 -16.21
CA TYR A 154 -6.87 16.65 -14.85
C TYR A 154 -6.86 17.83 -13.88
N SER A 155 -7.84 17.85 -13.00
CA SER A 155 -7.92 18.77 -11.86
C SER A 155 -7.02 18.27 -10.71
N LYS A 156 -7.01 18.98 -9.57
CA LYS A 156 -6.25 18.54 -8.40
C LYS A 156 -6.79 17.22 -7.83
N TRP A 157 -5.88 16.41 -7.29
CA TRP A 157 -6.26 15.23 -6.53
C TRP A 157 -6.82 15.62 -5.16
N VAL A 158 -7.94 15.01 -4.78
CA VAL A 158 -8.62 15.20 -3.50
C VAL A 158 -8.56 13.92 -2.70
N ASN A 159 -7.99 13.99 -1.50
CA ASN A 159 -7.97 12.88 -0.55
C ASN A 159 -9.39 12.67 0.05
N GLN A 160 -9.84 11.41 0.07
CA GLN A 160 -11.15 11.00 0.60
C GLN A 160 -11.05 10.22 1.93
N GLY A 161 -9.85 10.10 2.50
CA GLY A 161 -9.57 9.17 3.60
C GLY A 161 -9.32 7.73 3.11
N ASP A 162 -8.89 6.85 4.02
CA ASP A 162 -8.68 5.41 3.77
C ASP A 162 -7.87 5.10 2.51
N GLN A 163 -6.81 5.87 2.26
CA GLN A 163 -5.95 5.71 1.07
C GLN A 163 -6.70 5.89 -0.27
N ARG A 164 -7.80 6.65 -0.27
CA ARG A 164 -8.62 6.91 -1.46
C ARG A 164 -8.44 8.34 -1.94
N TYR A 165 -8.36 8.49 -3.26
CA TYR A 165 -8.20 9.78 -3.91
C TYR A 165 -9.14 9.87 -5.10
N MET A 166 -9.54 11.08 -5.47
CA MET A 166 -10.31 11.33 -6.68
C MET A 166 -9.86 12.59 -7.38
N THR A 167 -10.03 12.63 -8.69
CA THR A 167 -9.85 13.82 -9.53
C THR A 167 -10.91 13.86 -10.62
N LEU A 168 -11.21 15.06 -11.13
CA LEU A 168 -11.95 15.23 -12.38
C LEU A 168 -10.96 15.41 -13.53
N GLY A 169 -11.24 14.74 -14.64
CA GLY A 169 -10.61 14.95 -15.93
C GLY A 169 -11.59 15.52 -16.93
N GLU A 170 -11.12 16.32 -17.87
CA GLU A 170 -11.89 16.82 -19.00
C GLU A 170 -11.25 16.34 -20.32
N CYS A 171 -11.96 15.46 -21.01
CA CYS A 171 -11.61 15.01 -22.34
C CYS A 171 -12.31 15.89 -23.36
N PRO A 172 -11.60 16.51 -24.33
CA PRO A 172 -12.22 17.36 -25.33
C PRO A 172 -13.28 16.65 -26.18
N THR A 173 -13.16 15.33 -26.35
CA THR A 173 -14.06 14.52 -27.19
C THR A 173 -15.21 13.92 -26.36
N ASP A 174 -14.89 13.33 -25.20
CA ASP A 174 -15.84 12.50 -24.45
C ASP A 174 -16.37 13.19 -23.19
N GLY A 175 -15.95 14.44 -22.96
CA GLY A 175 -16.43 15.23 -21.81
C GLY A 175 -15.77 14.87 -20.49
N LYS A 176 -16.53 14.99 -19.40
CA LYS A 176 -15.96 14.87 -18.05
C LYS A 176 -15.84 13.43 -17.58
N LEU A 177 -14.71 13.15 -16.95
CA LEU A 177 -14.38 11.87 -16.33
C LEU A 177 -14.15 12.07 -14.84
N LEU A 178 -14.60 11.12 -14.00
CA LEU A 178 -14.19 11.02 -12.61
C LEU A 178 -13.24 9.85 -12.45
N VAL A 179 -12.01 10.11 -12.00
CA VAL A 179 -11.04 9.06 -11.71
C VAL A 179 -10.91 8.89 -10.20
N ARG A 180 -11.01 7.66 -9.74
CA ARG A 180 -10.80 7.28 -8.35
C ARG A 180 -9.63 6.32 -8.23
N LEU A 181 -8.77 6.57 -7.24
CA LEU A 181 -7.67 5.71 -6.87
C LEU A 181 -7.88 5.18 -5.45
N LYS A 182 -7.62 3.90 -5.26
CA LYS A 182 -7.54 3.28 -3.94
C LYS A 182 -6.20 2.60 -3.79
N PHE A 183 -5.35 3.16 -2.93
CA PHE A 183 -4.04 2.59 -2.62
C PHE A 183 -4.16 1.49 -1.58
N ARG A 184 -3.26 0.54 -1.67
CA ARG A 184 -3.10 -0.55 -0.69
C ARG A 184 -1.62 -0.76 -0.43
N LYS A 185 -1.27 -0.88 0.84
CA LYS A 185 0.03 -1.35 1.26
C LYS A 185 -0.06 -2.87 1.43
N ALA A 186 0.86 -3.60 0.83
CA ALA A 186 0.98 -5.03 0.97
C ALA A 186 1.78 -5.41 2.22
N ASP A 187 1.75 -6.68 2.60
CA ASP A 187 2.47 -7.17 3.77
C ASP A 187 4.00 -7.19 3.57
N ASP A 188 4.46 -7.15 2.31
CA ASP A 188 5.88 -6.96 1.94
C ASP A 188 6.28 -5.49 1.86
N CYS A 189 5.45 -4.60 2.39
CA CYS A 189 5.61 -3.16 2.40
C CYS A 189 5.51 -2.46 1.04
N THR A 190 5.32 -3.19 -0.06
CA THR A 190 5.06 -2.58 -1.37
C THR A 190 3.68 -1.94 -1.45
N TRP A 191 3.50 -1.09 -2.44
CA TRP A 191 2.25 -0.39 -2.68
C TRP A 191 1.66 -0.75 -4.03
N SER A 192 0.36 -0.93 -4.06
CA SER A 192 -0.43 -1.07 -5.27
C SER A 192 -1.64 -0.16 -5.21
N ALA A 193 -2.28 0.09 -6.34
CA ALA A 193 -3.53 0.82 -6.38
C ALA A 193 -4.49 0.23 -7.40
N THR A 194 -5.77 0.49 -7.16
CA THR A 194 -6.83 0.27 -8.13
C THR A 194 -7.32 1.61 -8.64
N ARG A 195 -7.39 1.77 -9.96
CA ARG A 195 -7.97 2.92 -10.65
C ARG A 195 -9.33 2.54 -11.22
N LEU A 196 -10.32 3.38 -10.92
CA LEU A 196 -11.66 3.32 -11.51
C LEU A 196 -11.93 4.63 -12.22
N THR A 197 -12.27 4.56 -13.51
CA THR A 197 -12.65 5.72 -14.32
C THR A 197 -14.14 5.64 -14.66
N TYR A 198 -14.86 6.72 -14.43
CA TYR A 198 -16.29 6.86 -14.69
C TYR A 198 -16.54 7.97 -15.67
N GLN A 199 -17.58 7.83 -16.52
CA GLN A 199 -18.19 9.00 -17.14
C GLN A 199 -18.81 9.84 -16.02
N ALA A 200 -18.35 11.07 -15.85
CA ALA A 200 -18.79 11.88 -14.73
C ALA A 200 -20.24 12.33 -14.89
N THR A 201 -21.06 12.07 -13.88
CA THR A 201 -22.41 12.64 -13.78
C THR A 201 -22.35 13.98 -13.06
N ASP A 202 -23.41 14.79 -13.18
CA ASP A 202 -23.52 16.08 -12.47
C ASP A 202 -23.41 15.92 -10.95
N SER A 203 -23.91 14.82 -10.40
CA SER A 203 -23.79 14.51 -8.98
C SER A 203 -22.34 14.20 -8.57
N MET A 204 -21.61 13.48 -9.39
CA MET A 204 -20.19 13.18 -9.16
C MET A 204 -19.31 14.44 -9.25
N GLU A 205 -19.60 15.30 -10.22
CA GLU A 205 -18.91 16.58 -10.37
C GLU A 205 -19.18 17.50 -9.16
N SER A 206 -20.43 17.59 -8.73
CA SER A 206 -20.83 18.38 -7.58
C SER A 206 -20.18 17.87 -6.30
N TYR A 207 -20.13 16.56 -6.11
CA TYR A 207 -19.44 15.93 -4.98
C TYR A 207 -17.93 16.22 -4.98
N TYR A 208 -17.27 16.09 -6.14
CA TYR A 208 -15.85 16.43 -6.27
C TYR A 208 -15.61 17.91 -5.90
N LYS A 209 -16.39 18.84 -6.46
CA LYS A 209 -16.25 20.27 -6.20
C LYS A 209 -16.42 20.62 -4.71
N ALA A 210 -17.41 20.02 -4.05
CA ALA A 210 -17.63 20.19 -2.62
C ALA A 210 -16.43 19.73 -1.78
N LYS A 211 -15.84 18.57 -2.12
CA LYS A 211 -14.65 18.05 -1.45
C LYS A 211 -13.39 18.86 -1.79
N ALA A 212 -13.24 19.31 -3.02
CA ALA A 212 -12.10 20.11 -3.47
C ALA A 212 -12.06 21.52 -2.84
N ALA A 213 -13.20 22.04 -2.42
CA ALA A 213 -13.32 23.34 -1.75
C ALA A 213 -12.98 23.29 -0.24
N GLN A 214 -12.91 22.11 0.38
CA GLN A 214 -12.58 22.00 1.80
C GLN A 214 -11.10 22.35 2.01
N PRO A 215 -10.78 23.20 3.00
CA PRO A 215 -9.38 23.44 3.39
C PRO A 215 -8.77 22.15 3.93
N ARG A 216 -7.46 21.99 3.70
CA ARG A 216 -6.66 20.86 4.23
C ARG A 216 -6.45 21.01 5.71
#